data_5594a09cf6e438db83198f2f06d51e1b
#
_entry.id   5594a09cf6e438db83198f2f06d51e1b
#
_cell.length_a   1.000
_cell.length_b   1.000
_cell.length_c   1.000
_cell.angle_alpha   90.00
_cell.angle_beta   90.00
_cell.angle_gamma   90.00
#
_symmetry.space_group_name_H-M   'P 1'
#
loop_
_entity.id
_entity.type
_entity.pdbx_description
1 polymer ?
#
loop_
_entity_poly.entity_id
_entity_poly.type
_entity_poly.pdbx_seq_one_letter_code
_entity_poly.pdbx_strand_id
1 'polypeptide(L)'
;MNRDEVAKLGEELARKFLKKRGYRIRETNFRCRAGEIDIVAQQKDYLVFVEVRTKSSLGFGTPEESITQRKKEKLVALALAYINAHQNLPPLCRIDVVAVEVDQKGKAERIELIQNAIQLDQPSPLSSSRYIP
;
A
#
# COMPACT_ATOMS: atom_id res chain seq x y z
N MET A 1 -12.74 -6.93 -19.09
CA MET A 1 -11.90 -5.78 -18.64
C MET A 1 -10.45 -6.04 -18.97
N ASN A 2 -9.74 -5.03 -19.41
CA ASN A 2 -8.29 -5.13 -19.60
C ASN A 2 -7.55 -4.95 -18.28
N ARG A 3 -6.22 -5.10 -18.30
CA ARG A 3 -5.39 -5.02 -17.09
C ARG A 3 -5.51 -3.68 -16.38
N ASP A 4 -5.54 -2.59 -17.12
CA ASP A 4 -5.60 -1.26 -16.53
C ASP A 4 -6.94 -1.02 -15.86
N GLU A 5 -8.02 -1.49 -16.45
CA GLU A 5 -9.35 -1.39 -15.86
C GLU A 5 -9.44 -2.21 -14.57
N VAL A 6 -8.87 -3.41 -14.57
CA VAL A 6 -8.83 -4.26 -13.38
C VAL A 6 -8.03 -3.58 -12.26
N ALA A 7 -6.88 -3.01 -12.61
CA ALA A 7 -6.04 -2.33 -11.63
C ALA A 7 -6.75 -1.12 -11.02
N LYS A 8 -7.41 -0.31 -11.85
CA LYS A 8 -8.15 0.86 -11.36
C LYS A 8 -9.31 0.48 -10.46
N LEU A 9 -10.02 -0.56 -10.84
CA LEU A 9 -11.12 -1.09 -10.04
C LEU A 9 -10.61 -1.57 -8.69
N GLY A 10 -9.50 -2.30 -8.68
CA GLY A 10 -8.89 -2.79 -7.45
C GLY A 10 -8.50 -1.66 -6.52
N GLU A 11 -7.92 -0.58 -7.05
CA GLU A 11 -7.54 0.58 -6.24
C GLU A 11 -8.76 1.27 -5.65
N GLU A 12 -9.83 1.40 -6.41
CA GLU A 12 -11.07 1.98 -5.92
C GLU A 12 -11.68 1.14 -4.80
N LEU A 13 -11.74 -0.17 -5.00
CA LEU A 13 -12.24 -1.10 -3.99
C LEU A 13 -11.38 -1.05 -2.73
N ALA A 14 -10.07 -0.97 -2.89
CA ALA A 14 -9.14 -0.88 -1.78
C ALA A 14 -9.34 0.39 -0.96
N ARG A 15 -9.53 1.54 -1.64
CA ARG A 15 -9.78 2.80 -0.93
C ARG A 15 -11.04 2.73 -0.08
N LYS A 16 -12.13 2.22 -0.64
CA LYS A 16 -13.39 2.08 0.09
C LYS A 16 -13.25 1.16 1.28
N PHE A 17 -12.57 0.05 1.06
CA PHE A 17 -12.32 -0.95 2.10
C PHE A 17 -11.52 -0.35 3.26
N LEU A 18 -10.46 0.37 2.95
CA LEU A 18 -9.61 1.00 3.96
C LEU A 18 -10.35 2.07 4.77
N LYS A 19 -11.15 2.90 4.09
CA LYS A 19 -11.94 3.91 4.78
C LYS A 19 -12.89 3.30 5.78
N LYS A 20 -13.53 2.20 5.44
CA LYS A 20 -14.44 1.50 6.35
C LYS A 20 -13.71 0.93 7.57
N ARG A 21 -12.41 0.70 7.45
CA ARG A 21 -11.58 0.17 8.54
C ARG A 21 -10.86 1.25 9.33
N GLY A 22 -11.24 2.51 9.13
CA GLY A 22 -10.69 3.59 9.91
C GLY A 22 -9.41 4.20 9.36
N TYR A 23 -9.02 3.85 8.15
CA TYR A 23 -7.87 4.48 7.50
C TYR A 23 -8.31 5.80 6.88
N ARG A 24 -7.54 6.83 7.11
CA ARG A 24 -7.75 8.12 6.46
C ARG A 24 -6.81 8.23 5.29
N ILE A 25 -7.35 8.35 4.08
CA ILE A 25 -6.54 8.46 2.87
C ILE A 25 -5.93 9.85 2.82
N ARG A 26 -4.60 9.93 2.72
CA ARG A 26 -3.88 11.18 2.57
C ARG A 26 -3.72 11.53 1.10
N GLU A 27 -3.35 10.54 0.31
CA GLU A 27 -3.11 10.76 -1.11
C GLU A 27 -3.16 9.44 -1.87
N THR A 28 -3.50 9.50 -3.15
CA THR A 28 -3.50 8.32 -4.01
C THR A 28 -2.57 8.56 -5.19
N ASN A 29 -1.99 7.47 -5.70
CA ASN A 29 -1.11 7.51 -6.87
C ASN A 29 0.01 8.55 -6.73
N PHE A 30 0.68 8.51 -5.57
CA PHE A 30 1.83 9.37 -5.36
C PHE A 30 2.97 8.93 -6.26
N ARG A 31 3.46 9.87 -7.08
CA ARG A 31 4.54 9.60 -8.02
C ARG A 31 5.79 10.38 -7.68
N CYS A 32 6.92 9.71 -7.83
CA CYS A 32 8.22 10.35 -7.73
C CYS A 32 9.16 9.64 -8.70
N ARG A 33 10.42 10.07 -8.72
CA ARG A 33 11.41 9.49 -9.61
C ARG A 33 11.57 7.98 -9.42
N ALA A 34 11.41 7.49 -8.20
CA ALA A 34 11.58 6.08 -7.87
C ALA A 34 10.39 5.21 -8.28
N GLY A 35 9.23 5.82 -8.57
CA GLY A 35 8.03 5.08 -8.96
C GLY A 35 6.78 5.64 -8.32
N GLU A 36 5.80 4.77 -8.06
CA GLU A 36 4.48 5.18 -7.60
C GLU A 36 4.07 4.39 -6.36
N ILE A 37 3.40 5.09 -5.44
CA ILE A 37 2.73 4.46 -4.29
C ILE A 37 1.23 4.57 -4.55
N ASP A 38 0.52 3.44 -4.48
CA ASP A 38 -0.90 3.41 -4.80
C ASP A 38 -1.74 4.26 -3.84
N ILE A 39 -1.54 4.07 -2.54
CA ILE A 39 -2.30 4.79 -1.52
C ILE A 39 -1.35 5.14 -0.37
N VAL A 40 -1.44 6.38 0.10
CA VAL A 40 -0.80 6.80 1.34
C VAL A 40 -1.92 7.14 2.31
N ALA A 41 -1.93 6.49 3.45
CA ALA A 41 -3.00 6.62 4.43
C ALA A 41 -2.44 6.83 5.83
N GLN A 42 -3.33 7.15 6.74
CA GLN A 42 -2.99 7.28 8.16
C GLN A 42 -3.99 6.47 8.96
N GLN A 43 -3.47 5.68 9.89
CA GLN A 43 -4.28 4.96 10.86
C GLN A 43 -3.62 5.12 12.23
N LYS A 44 -4.32 5.76 13.14
CA LYS A 44 -3.78 6.05 14.48
C LYS A 44 -2.43 6.78 14.34
N ASP A 45 -1.38 6.23 14.95
CA ASP A 45 -0.05 6.83 14.92
C ASP A 45 0.80 6.39 13.74
N TYR A 46 0.20 5.68 12.79
CA TYR A 46 0.92 5.13 11.65
C TYR A 46 0.65 5.90 10.36
N LEU A 47 1.73 6.18 9.66
CA LEU A 47 1.69 6.52 8.24
C LEU A 47 1.78 5.20 7.50
N VAL A 48 0.79 4.89 6.68
CA VAL A 48 0.67 3.59 6.03
C VAL A 48 0.80 3.75 4.53
N PHE A 49 1.79 3.07 3.96
CA PHE A 49 1.97 3.02 2.51
C PHE A 49 1.31 1.74 2.03
N VAL A 50 0.36 1.86 1.13
CA VAL A 50 -0.44 0.71 0.71
C VAL A 50 -0.16 0.37 -0.74
N GLU A 51 0.24 -0.87 -0.96
CA GLU A 51 0.33 -1.46 -2.29
C GLU A 51 -0.96 -2.23 -2.55
N VAL A 52 -1.60 -1.95 -3.66
CA VAL A 52 -2.81 -2.66 -4.07
C VAL A 52 -2.44 -3.67 -5.15
N ARG A 53 -2.75 -4.93 -4.90
CA ARG A 53 -2.56 -5.99 -5.89
C ARG A 53 -3.92 -6.54 -6.26
N THR A 54 -4.23 -6.48 -7.54
CA THR A 54 -5.53 -6.90 -8.05
C THR A 54 -5.36 -8.01 -9.07
N LYS A 55 -6.25 -8.98 -9.00
CA LYS A 55 -6.25 -10.11 -9.92
C LYS A 55 -7.68 -10.45 -10.30
N SER A 56 -7.88 -10.82 -11.56
CA SER A 56 -9.14 -11.39 -11.99
C SER A 56 -9.16 -12.88 -11.61
N SER A 57 -10.35 -13.41 -11.37
CA SER A 57 -10.55 -14.77 -10.85
C SER A 57 -10.07 -15.91 -11.73
N LEU A 58 -9.65 -15.62 -12.96
CA LEU A 58 -9.21 -16.66 -13.91
C LEU A 58 -7.71 -16.99 -13.81
N GLY A 59 -6.98 -16.35 -12.91
CA GLY A 59 -5.54 -16.58 -12.81
C GLY A 59 -5.17 -17.56 -11.71
N PHE A 60 -3.92 -18.03 -11.76
CA PHE A 60 -3.36 -18.88 -10.72
C PHE A 60 -2.71 -18.05 -9.62
N GLY A 61 -2.74 -18.57 -8.39
CA GLY A 61 -2.12 -17.94 -7.25
C GLY A 61 -2.95 -16.76 -6.73
N THR A 62 -2.46 -16.13 -5.68
CA THR A 62 -3.11 -14.97 -5.07
C THR A 62 -2.46 -13.67 -5.54
N PRO A 63 -3.20 -12.54 -5.48
CA PRO A 63 -2.60 -11.26 -5.84
C PRO A 63 -1.34 -10.94 -5.05
N GLU A 64 -1.37 -11.19 -3.74
CA GLU A 64 -0.24 -10.88 -2.87
C GLU A 64 1.02 -11.70 -3.18
N GLU A 65 0.86 -12.91 -3.71
CA GLU A 65 1.98 -13.74 -4.13
C GLU A 65 2.76 -13.15 -5.29
N SER A 66 2.16 -12.21 -6.02
CA SER A 66 2.81 -11.57 -7.16
C SER A 66 3.86 -10.54 -6.75
N ILE A 67 3.97 -10.21 -5.47
CA ILE A 67 4.92 -9.21 -5.00
C ILE A 67 6.30 -9.84 -4.86
N THR A 68 7.20 -9.47 -5.75
CA THR A 68 8.57 -9.97 -5.76
C THR A 68 9.42 -9.27 -4.71
N GLN A 69 10.58 -9.86 -4.40
CA GLN A 69 11.55 -9.22 -3.50
C GLN A 69 11.99 -7.85 -4.04
N ARG A 70 12.19 -7.75 -5.35
CA ARG A 70 12.55 -6.48 -6.00
C ARG A 70 11.47 -5.43 -5.79
N LYS A 71 10.20 -5.81 -5.90
CA LYS A 71 9.08 -4.89 -5.67
C LYS A 71 9.04 -4.45 -4.20
N LYS A 72 9.30 -5.36 -3.27
CA LYS A 72 9.35 -5.03 -1.84
C LYS A 72 10.42 -3.99 -1.56
N GLU A 73 11.60 -4.17 -2.10
CA GLU A 73 12.70 -3.22 -1.93
C GLU A 73 12.35 -1.86 -2.53
N LYS A 74 11.69 -1.87 -3.67
CA LYS A 74 11.24 -0.62 -4.31
C LYS A 74 10.21 0.10 -3.46
N LEU A 75 9.29 -0.63 -2.85
CA LEU A 75 8.27 -0.03 -1.98
C LEU A 75 8.91 0.61 -0.74
N VAL A 76 9.93 -0.03 -0.17
CA VAL A 76 10.68 0.55 0.94
C VAL A 76 11.34 1.87 0.51
N ALA A 77 11.99 1.88 -0.65
CA ALA A 77 12.63 3.09 -1.18
C ALA A 77 11.62 4.21 -1.41
N LEU A 78 10.44 3.87 -1.94
CA LEU A 78 9.38 4.83 -2.18
C LEU A 78 8.84 5.41 -0.87
N ALA A 79 8.67 4.56 0.13
CA ALA A 79 8.21 5.00 1.45
C ALA A 79 9.20 5.99 2.07
N LEU A 80 10.49 5.69 1.99
CA LEU A 80 11.53 6.57 2.50
C LEU A 80 11.55 7.91 1.73
N ALA A 81 11.36 7.87 0.41
CA ALA A 81 11.30 9.08 -0.39
C ALA A 81 10.12 9.97 0.03
N TYR A 82 8.98 9.36 0.28
CA TYR A 82 7.81 10.10 0.76
C TYR A 82 8.08 10.76 2.10
N ILE A 83 8.62 9.99 3.03
CA ILE A 83 8.94 10.50 4.38
C ILE A 83 9.91 11.68 4.31
N ASN A 84 10.91 11.58 3.46
CA ASN A 84 11.91 12.65 3.32
C ASN A 84 11.34 13.91 2.67
N ALA A 85 10.29 13.78 1.87
CA ALA A 85 9.72 14.90 1.12
C ALA A 85 8.59 15.61 1.86
N HIS A 86 8.14 15.08 3.00
CA HIS A 86 6.99 15.63 3.71
C HIS A 86 7.32 15.90 5.17
N GLN A 87 6.57 16.82 5.79
CA GLN A 87 6.74 17.20 7.19
C GLN A 87 5.47 16.87 7.98
N ASN A 88 5.59 16.86 9.30
CA ASN A 88 4.47 16.65 10.20
C ASN A 88 3.75 15.33 9.98
N LEU A 89 4.54 14.28 9.74
CA LEU A 89 4.02 12.96 9.52
C LEU A 89 3.79 12.23 10.85
N PRO A 90 2.92 11.20 10.86
CA PRO A 90 2.80 10.33 12.03
C PRO A 90 4.15 9.74 12.44
N PRO A 91 4.32 9.43 13.72
CA PRO A 91 5.64 8.98 14.23
C PRO A 91 6.05 7.59 13.77
N LEU A 92 5.10 6.75 13.42
CA LEU A 92 5.39 5.38 13.00
C LEU A 92 4.98 5.19 11.54
N CYS A 93 5.57 4.22 10.88
CA CYS A 93 5.20 3.92 9.51
C CYS A 93 5.23 2.41 9.27
N ARG A 94 4.43 1.97 8.31
CA ARG A 94 4.43 0.59 7.87
C ARG A 94 3.96 0.51 6.42
N ILE A 95 4.23 -0.63 5.78
CA ILE A 95 3.76 -0.91 4.43
C ILE A 95 2.74 -2.03 4.51
N ASP A 96 1.53 -1.74 4.05
CA ASP A 96 0.44 -2.71 4.00
C ASP A 96 0.17 -3.09 2.56
N VAL A 97 -0.40 -4.27 2.37
CA VAL A 97 -0.86 -4.73 1.05
C VAL A 97 -2.35 -4.98 1.12
N VAL A 98 -3.07 -4.50 0.12
CA VAL A 98 -4.47 -4.86 -0.07
C VAL A 98 -4.53 -5.76 -1.29
N ALA A 99 -4.96 -7.00 -1.08
CA ALA A 99 -5.13 -7.98 -2.14
C ALA A 99 -6.60 -8.01 -2.56
N VAL A 100 -6.86 -7.82 -3.85
CA VAL A 100 -8.21 -7.76 -4.37
C VAL A 100 -8.35 -8.79 -5.48
N GLU A 101 -9.38 -9.63 -5.38
CA GLU A 101 -9.75 -10.56 -6.45
C GLU A 101 -11.13 -10.17 -6.93
N VAL A 102 -11.27 -10.00 -8.23
CA VAL A 102 -12.52 -9.59 -8.87
C VAL A 102 -12.96 -10.66 -9.88
N ASP A 103 -14.27 -10.78 -10.06
CA ASP A 103 -14.82 -11.66 -11.07
C ASP A 103 -14.81 -10.98 -12.44
N GLN A 104 -15.31 -11.66 -13.45
CA GLN A 104 -15.33 -11.16 -14.83
C GLN A 104 -16.20 -9.92 -14.99
N LYS A 105 -17.14 -9.71 -14.09
CA LYS A 105 -18.02 -8.55 -14.11
C LYS A 105 -17.49 -7.39 -13.29
N GLY A 106 -16.32 -7.56 -12.68
CA GLY A 106 -15.70 -6.53 -11.85
C GLY A 106 -16.22 -6.50 -10.43
N LYS A 107 -16.90 -7.54 -9.98
CA LYS A 107 -17.35 -7.62 -8.61
C LYS A 107 -16.24 -8.22 -7.75
N ALA A 108 -16.05 -7.64 -6.56
CA ALA A 108 -15.04 -8.15 -5.63
C ALA A 108 -15.45 -9.53 -5.11
N GLU A 109 -14.56 -10.49 -5.26
CA GLU A 109 -14.72 -11.82 -4.70
C GLU A 109 -13.96 -11.97 -3.39
N ARG A 110 -12.85 -11.23 -3.28
CA ARG A 110 -12.02 -11.26 -2.09
C ARG A 110 -11.32 -9.93 -1.94
N ILE A 111 -11.30 -9.38 -0.73
CA ILE A 111 -10.46 -8.25 -0.39
C ILE A 111 -9.82 -8.59 0.96
N GLU A 112 -8.50 -8.58 0.99
CA GLU A 112 -7.76 -8.88 2.21
C GLU A 112 -6.72 -7.81 2.47
N LEU A 113 -6.69 -7.33 3.71
CA LEU A 113 -5.67 -6.39 4.17
C LEU A 113 -4.59 -7.16 4.90
N ILE A 114 -3.36 -7.03 4.41
CA ILE A 114 -2.19 -7.63 5.03
C ILE A 114 -1.38 -6.50 5.64
N GLN A 115 -1.51 -6.33 6.94
CA GLN A 115 -0.83 -5.25 7.64
C GLN A 115 0.64 -5.59 7.83
N ASN A 116 1.49 -4.57 7.71
CA ASN A 116 2.93 -4.70 7.86
C ASN A 116 3.49 -5.83 7.01
N ALA A 117 2.99 -5.90 5.79
CA ALA A 117 3.33 -6.98 4.87
C ALA A 117 4.79 -6.93 4.42
N ILE A 118 5.38 -5.74 4.46
CA ILE A 118 6.76 -5.51 4.07
C ILE A 118 7.43 -4.78 5.21
N GLN A 119 8.52 -5.37 5.73
CA GLN A 119 9.21 -4.81 6.87
C GLN A 119 9.97 -3.56 6.47
N LEU A 120 9.68 -2.47 7.16
CA LEU A 120 10.52 -1.28 7.13
C LEU A 120 11.54 -1.44 8.25
N ASP A 121 12.81 -1.12 7.95
CA ASP A 121 13.83 -1.09 8.99
C ASP A 121 13.54 0.09 9.90
N GLN A 122 12.87 -0.19 10.99
CA GLN A 122 12.63 0.82 12.01
C GLN A 122 13.89 0.97 12.84
N PRO A 123 14.33 2.18 13.12
CA PRO A 123 15.44 2.34 14.02
C PRO A 123 15.05 1.84 15.41
N SER A 124 16.04 1.38 16.17
CA SER A 124 15.82 1.08 17.57
C SER A 124 15.33 2.34 18.28
N PRO A 125 14.73 2.22 19.47
CA PRO A 125 14.32 3.39 20.24
C PRO A 125 15.43 4.41 20.42
N LEU A 126 16.68 3.96 20.50
CA LEU A 126 17.83 4.84 20.65
C LEU A 126 18.15 5.65 19.39
N SER A 127 17.76 5.18 18.24
CA SER A 127 18.00 5.85 16.96
C SER A 127 16.70 6.37 16.34
N SER A 128 15.59 6.32 17.06
CA SER A 128 14.29 6.72 16.57
C SER A 128 14.19 8.19 16.21
N SER A 129 15.12 9.03 16.70
CA SER A 129 15.16 10.44 16.35
C SER A 129 15.25 10.69 14.84
N ARG A 130 15.64 9.70 14.08
CA ARG A 130 15.65 9.81 12.62
C ARG A 130 14.24 9.85 12.03
N TYR A 131 13.27 9.30 12.73
CA TYR A 131 11.88 9.26 12.27
C TYR A 131 11.03 10.27 12.98
N ILE A 132 11.52 10.76 14.10
CA ILE A 132 10.84 11.81 14.85
C ILE A 132 11.58 13.09 14.52
N PRO A 133 11.00 13.89 13.66
CA PRO A 133 11.62 15.16 13.28
C PRO A 133 11.82 16.06 14.47
#